data_2697f744c8e64a5c83bd27a956068cd8
#
_entry.id   2697f744c8e64a5c83bd27a956068cd8
#
_cell.length_a   1.000
_cell.length_b   1.000
_cell.length_c   1.000
_cell.angle_alpha   90.00
_cell.angle_beta   90.00
_cell.angle_gamma   90.00
#
_symmetry.space_group_name_H-M   'P 1'
#
loop_
_entity.id
_entity.type
_entity.pdbx_description
1 polymer ?
#
loop_
_entity_poly.entity_id
_entity_poly.type
_entity_poly.pdbx_seq_one_letter_code
_entity_poly.pdbx_strand_id
1 'polypeptide(L)'
;MIKRIKCANSPLFTQYMLVAAFLVSHSAYSAPQLQAPLPTLLPWQGESEQLIVSEGDWVTPAEAGGFSTTPDYQQTRAFIDRLAKANPDIKTQDIGSSTGGRKVQLVTLTAGGSDPKTNGKPTLLVQAGIHSGEIDGKDASLMLLRDYVNGDRELRQLIERVNLLLIPILNVDGHERADLYTRMNQRGPDNAGWRTNGNNLNINRDYSKLDTPELRAVMEVINTYQPELYLDIHVTDGEDYQYDITFGYNGAFASDSPAIAQWLKSSLQDRLDTALTAAGHIPGPLIFGVNSQNFADGISHWTASPRFSNGLGDLRHTPTVLVENHSLKPYRQRVLGTYVFIEAGLRALAEDGETIRKAITSDRQRRPENQVLAWGSNEKPDLTVYAEEPFKGIAYRKEKNPITGSEQVVWLGEAKDYPGLPVFVDDVKAVEVRVPRAFYLPKNEKLVLERLKTHGIEVSEPKGQTAKLTRFSVDNHKFADSPFEGHFRVSGEFKEDQVEVPLADYVEISTDQPLGRLAVALLDPRGPDSFFQWGFFNQIFQRTEYYEPYALVPLAERMLEQNPALKKEFEQRLQDKAFAEDPRARMNFFYERSPYYDQAYLKYPVLMKY
;
A
#
# COMPACT_ATOMS: atom_id res chain seq x y z
N MET A 1 3.16 62.50 -9.85
CA MET A 1 4.28 63.43 -9.98
C MET A 1 5.54 62.66 -10.29
N ILE A 2 5.94 62.73 -11.53
CA ILE A 2 7.07 62.01 -12.13
C ILE A 2 8.31 62.88 -11.94
N LYS A 3 9.39 62.33 -11.42
CA LYS A 3 10.71 62.96 -11.55
C LYS A 3 11.66 61.99 -12.25
N ARG A 4 11.96 62.33 -13.53
CA ARG A 4 13.09 61.80 -14.32
C ARG A 4 14.40 62.34 -13.73
N ILE A 5 15.41 61.50 -13.63
CA ILE A 5 16.81 61.91 -13.52
C ILE A 5 17.56 61.41 -14.71
N LYS A 6 18.31 62.34 -15.30
CA LYS A 6 19.02 62.26 -16.56
C LYS A 6 20.33 61.49 -16.44
N CYS A 7 20.66 60.79 -17.51
CA CYS A 7 21.98 60.20 -17.78
C CYS A 7 23.06 61.29 -17.94
N ALA A 8 24.25 61.01 -17.43
CA ALA A 8 25.49 61.67 -17.82
C ALA A 8 26.45 60.62 -18.37
N ASN A 9 26.90 60.89 -19.58
CA ASN A 9 27.93 60.15 -20.34
C ASN A 9 29.32 60.35 -19.74
N SER A 10 30.13 59.33 -19.77
CA SER A 10 31.61 59.38 -19.89
C SER A 10 32.21 58.02 -20.28
N PRO A 11 33.45 57.97 -20.78
CA PRO A 11 33.71 57.26 -22.04
C PRO A 11 34.49 55.94 -21.91
N LEU A 12 34.50 55.22 -23.00
CA LEU A 12 35.28 54.05 -23.41
C LEU A 12 36.59 53.78 -22.66
N PHE A 13 36.63 52.57 -22.02
CA PHE A 13 37.86 51.79 -21.89
C PHE A 13 37.66 50.44 -22.50
N THR A 14 38.31 50.23 -23.63
CA THR A 14 38.41 48.96 -24.35
C THR A 14 39.42 48.09 -23.59
N GLN A 15 38.96 47.12 -22.79
CA GLN A 15 39.79 46.07 -22.27
C GLN A 15 39.58 44.82 -23.11
N TYR A 16 40.62 44.41 -23.81
CA TYR A 16 40.75 43.11 -24.46
C TYR A 16 40.79 42.01 -23.39
N MET A 17 39.69 41.26 -23.26
CA MET A 17 39.70 39.98 -22.51
C MET A 17 40.21 38.88 -23.47
N LEU A 18 41.44 38.44 -23.26
CA LEU A 18 41.92 37.17 -23.78
C LEU A 18 41.12 36.04 -23.09
N VAL A 19 40.21 35.43 -23.82
CA VAL A 19 39.59 34.20 -23.40
C VAL A 19 40.58 33.06 -23.69
N ALA A 20 41.36 32.70 -22.67
CA ALA A 20 42.10 31.44 -22.68
C ALA A 20 41.11 30.30 -22.50
N ALA A 21 40.72 29.64 -23.59
CA ALA A 21 39.95 28.39 -23.53
C ALA A 21 40.85 27.30 -22.93
N PHE A 22 40.73 27.08 -21.65
CA PHE A 22 41.21 25.85 -21.03
C PHE A 22 40.29 24.71 -21.52
N LEU A 23 40.74 23.99 -22.53
CA LEU A 23 40.28 22.64 -22.83
C LEU A 23 40.68 21.75 -21.66
N VAL A 24 39.82 21.72 -20.62
CA VAL A 24 39.88 20.64 -19.63
C VAL A 24 39.38 19.40 -20.36
N SER A 25 40.31 18.60 -20.87
CA SER A 25 40.04 17.22 -21.23
C SER A 25 39.51 16.52 -19.99
N HIS A 26 38.21 16.39 -19.86
CA HIS A 26 37.59 15.45 -18.93
C HIS A 26 37.96 14.05 -19.42
N SER A 27 39.13 13.55 -18.96
CA SER A 27 39.32 12.12 -18.90
C SER A 27 38.21 11.61 -18.00
N ALA A 28 37.17 11.03 -18.59
CA ALA A 28 36.22 10.25 -17.83
C ALA A 28 36.99 9.11 -17.19
N TYR A 29 37.54 9.35 -16.00
CA TYR A 29 37.81 8.26 -15.07
C TYR A 29 36.45 7.60 -14.85
N SER A 30 36.21 6.45 -15.49
CA SER A 30 35.14 5.57 -15.05
C SER A 30 35.53 5.23 -13.59
N ALA A 31 34.82 5.85 -12.65
CA ALA A 31 34.91 5.44 -11.26
C ALA A 31 34.70 3.93 -11.24
N PRO A 32 35.50 3.16 -10.47
CA PRO A 32 35.23 1.74 -10.32
C PRO A 32 33.78 1.56 -9.93
N GLN A 33 33.06 0.65 -10.61
CA GLN A 33 31.68 0.34 -10.28
C GLN A 33 31.62 -0.09 -8.82
N LEU A 34 31.06 0.77 -7.97
CA LEU A 34 31.02 0.57 -6.53
C LEU A 34 29.70 -0.13 -6.18
N GLN A 35 29.60 -1.43 -6.46
CA GLN A 35 28.46 -2.24 -6.03
C GLN A 35 28.58 -2.59 -4.56
N ALA A 36 27.43 -2.62 -3.86
CA ALA A 36 27.38 -3.09 -2.49
C ALA A 36 27.76 -4.58 -2.42
N PRO A 37 28.69 -4.97 -1.53
CA PRO A 37 28.99 -6.38 -1.31
C PRO A 37 27.82 -7.03 -0.57
N LEU A 38 27.12 -7.95 -1.25
CA LEU A 38 26.03 -8.71 -0.65
C LEU A 38 26.56 -9.97 0.05
N PRO A 39 25.81 -10.54 1.02
CA PRO A 39 26.19 -11.76 1.74
C PRO A 39 26.49 -12.93 0.82
N THR A 40 27.29 -13.87 1.30
CA THR A 40 27.63 -15.11 0.57
C THR A 40 26.38 -15.94 0.31
N LEU A 41 26.23 -16.42 -0.94
CA LEU A 41 25.12 -17.27 -1.33
C LEU A 41 25.24 -18.69 -0.76
N LEU A 42 24.10 -19.27 -0.39
CA LEU A 42 23.99 -20.72 -0.31
C LEU A 42 23.92 -21.30 -1.72
N PRO A 43 24.57 -22.47 -1.97
CA PRO A 43 24.37 -23.21 -3.21
C PRO A 43 22.89 -23.58 -3.39
N TRP A 44 22.35 -23.34 -4.58
CA TRP A 44 20.99 -23.74 -4.94
C TRP A 44 20.99 -24.44 -6.28
N GLN A 45 20.20 -25.50 -6.35
CA GLN A 45 19.92 -26.23 -7.58
C GLN A 45 18.52 -26.84 -7.42
N GLY A 46 17.55 -26.35 -8.19
CA GLY A 46 16.16 -26.78 -8.10
C GLY A 46 15.66 -27.40 -9.39
N GLU A 47 14.67 -28.27 -9.30
CA GLU A 47 14.00 -28.87 -10.46
C GLU A 47 13.37 -27.80 -11.38
N SER A 48 13.00 -26.64 -10.83
CA SER A 48 12.49 -25.51 -11.61
C SER A 48 13.47 -24.96 -12.65
N GLU A 49 14.76 -25.30 -12.59
CA GLU A 49 15.73 -24.95 -13.65
C GLU A 49 15.34 -25.54 -15.01
N GLN A 50 14.58 -26.61 -15.03
CA GLN A 50 14.05 -27.23 -16.26
C GLN A 50 13.02 -26.37 -16.99
N LEU A 51 12.45 -25.35 -16.33
CA LEU A 51 11.54 -24.38 -16.94
C LEU A 51 12.25 -23.40 -17.89
N ILE A 52 13.59 -23.32 -17.81
CA ILE A 52 14.37 -22.40 -18.62
C ILE A 52 14.49 -22.92 -20.05
N VAL A 53 14.18 -22.05 -20.99
CA VAL A 53 14.32 -22.32 -22.43
C VAL A 53 15.46 -21.47 -22.98
N SER A 54 16.46 -22.13 -23.58
CA SER A 54 17.64 -21.44 -24.15
C SER A 54 17.59 -21.24 -25.66
N GLU A 55 16.66 -21.93 -26.36
CA GLU A 55 16.57 -21.91 -27.81
C GLU A 55 15.11 -21.87 -28.27
N GLY A 56 14.85 -21.33 -29.46
CA GLY A 56 13.53 -21.29 -30.08
C GLY A 56 12.95 -19.88 -30.18
N ASP A 57 11.79 -19.77 -30.83
CA ASP A 57 11.16 -18.47 -31.17
C ASP A 57 10.62 -17.71 -29.96
N TRP A 58 10.40 -18.42 -28.85
CA TRP A 58 9.72 -17.89 -27.67
C TRP A 58 10.60 -17.79 -26.42
N VAL A 59 11.92 -17.81 -26.57
CA VAL A 59 12.84 -17.50 -25.46
C VAL A 59 12.52 -16.10 -24.95
N THR A 60 12.28 -15.95 -23.65
CA THR A 60 12.02 -14.64 -23.06
C THR A 60 13.29 -13.78 -23.04
N PRO A 61 13.17 -12.46 -23.07
CA PRO A 61 14.36 -11.60 -23.02
C PRO A 61 15.23 -11.81 -21.76
N ALA A 62 14.63 -12.13 -20.61
CA ALA A 62 15.39 -12.44 -19.39
C ALA A 62 16.19 -13.73 -19.52
N GLU A 63 15.60 -14.79 -20.10
CA GLU A 63 16.30 -16.06 -20.39
C GLU A 63 17.41 -15.86 -21.39
N ALA A 64 17.17 -15.13 -22.47
CA ALA A 64 18.17 -14.80 -23.49
C ALA A 64 19.37 -14.01 -22.89
N GLY A 65 19.13 -13.19 -21.88
CA GLY A 65 20.15 -12.46 -21.11
C GLY A 65 20.75 -13.26 -19.95
N GLY A 66 20.42 -14.55 -19.79
CA GLY A 66 20.89 -15.39 -18.68
C GLY A 66 20.46 -14.88 -17.30
N PHE A 67 19.32 -14.18 -17.23
CA PHE A 67 18.80 -13.54 -16.02
C PHE A 67 19.75 -12.51 -15.37
N SER A 68 20.69 -11.95 -16.12
CA SER A 68 21.49 -10.81 -15.66
C SER A 68 20.71 -9.50 -15.74
N THR A 69 19.84 -9.39 -16.73
CA THR A 69 18.99 -8.22 -16.98
C THR A 69 17.52 -8.65 -17.17
N THR A 70 16.63 -7.68 -17.04
CA THR A 70 15.20 -7.83 -17.30
C THR A 70 14.79 -6.96 -18.51
N PRO A 71 13.81 -7.36 -19.34
CA PRO A 71 13.35 -6.53 -20.46
C PRO A 71 12.79 -5.19 -19.98
N ASP A 72 13.08 -4.12 -20.72
CA ASP A 72 12.47 -2.81 -20.50
C ASP A 72 10.96 -2.83 -20.85
N TYR A 73 10.30 -1.70 -20.64
CA TYR A 73 8.86 -1.57 -20.90
C TYR A 73 8.49 -1.88 -22.35
N GLN A 74 9.25 -1.39 -23.31
CA GLN A 74 8.95 -1.61 -24.74
C GLN A 74 9.22 -3.05 -25.14
N GLN A 75 10.32 -3.63 -24.70
CA GLN A 75 10.66 -5.04 -24.93
C GLN A 75 9.61 -5.97 -24.32
N THR A 76 9.16 -5.68 -23.10
CA THR A 76 8.10 -6.43 -22.41
C THR A 76 6.81 -6.40 -23.21
N ARG A 77 6.33 -5.22 -23.61
CA ARG A 77 5.11 -5.09 -24.43
C ARG A 77 5.26 -5.78 -25.79
N ALA A 78 6.36 -5.58 -26.49
CA ALA A 78 6.60 -6.19 -27.78
C ALA A 78 6.60 -7.73 -27.70
N PHE A 79 7.15 -8.31 -26.63
CA PHE A 79 7.12 -9.76 -26.43
C PHE A 79 5.70 -10.26 -26.17
N ILE A 80 4.94 -9.60 -25.29
CA ILE A 80 3.53 -9.92 -25.00
C ILE A 80 2.66 -9.79 -26.27
N ASP A 81 2.84 -8.73 -27.04
CA ASP A 81 2.08 -8.50 -28.29
C ASP A 81 2.38 -9.57 -29.34
N ARG A 82 3.62 -10.08 -29.41
CA ARG A 82 3.98 -11.23 -30.26
C ARG A 82 3.24 -12.51 -29.81
N LEU A 83 3.20 -12.79 -28.50
CA LEU A 83 2.47 -13.94 -27.96
C LEU A 83 0.96 -13.84 -28.21
N ALA A 84 0.37 -12.66 -27.99
CA ALA A 84 -1.05 -12.40 -28.25
C ALA A 84 -1.41 -12.53 -29.74
N LYS A 85 -0.50 -12.13 -30.64
CA LYS A 85 -0.68 -12.33 -32.09
C LYS A 85 -0.61 -13.81 -32.49
N ALA A 86 0.20 -14.59 -31.80
CA ALA A 86 0.36 -16.02 -32.08
C ALA A 86 -0.76 -16.88 -31.49
N ASN A 87 -1.37 -16.44 -30.40
CA ASN A 87 -2.40 -17.20 -29.70
C ASN A 87 -3.58 -16.32 -29.28
N PRO A 88 -4.81 -16.56 -29.81
CA PRO A 88 -5.99 -15.74 -29.56
C PRO A 88 -6.53 -15.82 -28.12
N ASP A 89 -6.05 -16.77 -27.32
CA ASP A 89 -6.39 -16.92 -25.90
C ASP A 89 -5.73 -15.82 -25.04
N ILE A 90 -4.68 -15.19 -25.59
CA ILE A 90 -3.99 -14.07 -24.95
C ILE A 90 -4.55 -12.76 -25.52
N LYS A 91 -5.08 -11.90 -24.64
CA LYS A 91 -5.55 -10.56 -25.00
C LYS A 91 -4.83 -9.53 -24.17
N THR A 92 -4.61 -8.36 -24.75
CA THR A 92 -3.98 -7.21 -24.07
C THR A 92 -4.94 -6.04 -24.02
N GLN A 93 -4.89 -5.29 -22.92
CA GLN A 93 -5.67 -4.08 -22.72
C GLN A 93 -4.85 -3.04 -21.95
N ASP A 94 -4.91 -1.78 -22.36
CA ASP A 94 -4.42 -0.67 -21.54
C ASP A 94 -5.50 -0.31 -20.52
N ILE A 95 -5.22 -0.51 -19.23
CA ILE A 95 -6.17 -0.28 -18.12
C ILE A 95 -6.06 1.11 -17.49
N GLY A 96 -5.04 1.87 -17.87
CA GLY A 96 -4.80 3.21 -17.36
C GLY A 96 -3.49 3.76 -17.85
N SER A 97 -3.08 4.85 -17.24
CA SER A 97 -1.77 5.46 -17.50
C SER A 97 -1.08 5.74 -16.18
N SER A 98 0.24 5.56 -16.16
CA SER A 98 1.08 5.99 -15.04
C SER A 98 1.05 7.52 -14.90
N THR A 99 1.60 8.00 -13.81
CA THR A 99 1.78 9.44 -13.57
C THR A 99 2.59 10.13 -14.68
N GLY A 100 3.56 9.45 -15.26
CA GLY A 100 4.35 9.94 -16.43
C GLY A 100 3.67 9.73 -17.78
N GLY A 101 2.43 9.22 -17.82
CA GLY A 101 1.62 9.05 -19.02
C GLY A 101 1.84 7.74 -19.79
N ARG A 102 2.69 6.82 -19.31
CA ARG A 102 2.88 5.49 -19.89
C ARG A 102 1.70 4.59 -19.59
N LYS A 103 1.34 3.72 -20.53
CA LYS A 103 0.19 2.82 -20.38
C LYS A 103 0.50 1.67 -19.43
N VAL A 104 -0.41 1.41 -18.48
CA VAL A 104 -0.41 0.20 -17.67
C VAL A 104 -1.17 -0.89 -18.43
N GLN A 105 -0.53 -2.02 -18.67
CA GLN A 105 -1.08 -3.11 -19.47
C GLN A 105 -1.65 -4.22 -18.58
N LEU A 106 -2.85 -4.67 -18.92
CA LEU A 106 -3.45 -5.91 -18.46
C LEU A 106 -3.34 -6.95 -19.56
N VAL A 107 -2.85 -8.13 -19.23
CA VAL A 107 -2.86 -9.32 -20.08
C VAL A 107 -3.88 -10.30 -19.55
N THR A 108 -4.74 -10.80 -20.42
CA THR A 108 -5.74 -11.81 -20.10
C THR A 108 -5.40 -13.08 -20.83
N LEU A 109 -5.27 -14.20 -20.13
CA LEU A 109 -5.13 -15.54 -20.72
C LEU A 109 -6.33 -16.39 -20.31
N THR A 110 -7.10 -16.83 -21.30
CA THR A 110 -8.31 -17.63 -21.09
C THR A 110 -8.60 -18.50 -22.31
N ALA A 111 -8.80 -19.79 -22.11
CA ALA A 111 -9.02 -20.74 -23.18
C ALA A 111 -10.21 -20.36 -24.06
N GLY A 112 -10.03 -20.46 -25.38
CA GLY A 112 -11.01 -20.06 -26.39
C GLY A 112 -11.20 -18.54 -26.49
N GLY A 113 -10.33 -17.72 -25.88
CA GLY A 113 -10.43 -16.26 -25.88
C GLY A 113 -11.74 -15.73 -25.27
N SER A 114 -12.39 -16.51 -24.39
CA SER A 114 -13.66 -16.17 -23.74
C SER A 114 -13.51 -14.96 -22.80
N ASP A 115 -14.61 -14.28 -22.47
CA ASP A 115 -14.57 -13.16 -21.54
C ASP A 115 -14.54 -13.66 -20.08
N PRO A 116 -13.49 -13.35 -19.29
CA PRO A 116 -13.42 -13.75 -17.88
C PRO A 116 -14.60 -13.32 -17.04
N LYS A 117 -15.25 -12.21 -17.38
CA LYS A 117 -16.41 -11.69 -16.64
C LYS A 117 -17.65 -12.56 -16.76
N THR A 118 -17.76 -13.36 -17.79
CA THR A 118 -19.01 -14.07 -18.14
C THR A 118 -18.84 -15.57 -18.34
N ASN A 119 -17.60 -16.08 -18.44
CA ASN A 119 -17.34 -17.49 -18.73
C ASN A 119 -17.52 -18.42 -17.51
N GLY A 120 -17.74 -17.88 -16.31
CA GLY A 120 -18.02 -18.65 -15.09
C GLY A 120 -16.79 -19.33 -14.46
N LYS A 121 -15.60 -19.20 -15.04
CA LYS A 121 -14.37 -19.74 -14.46
C LYS A 121 -13.87 -18.86 -13.31
N PRO A 122 -13.21 -19.42 -12.28
CA PRO A 122 -12.49 -18.59 -11.30
C PRO A 122 -11.34 -17.84 -11.97
N THR A 123 -11.00 -16.69 -11.38
CA THR A 123 -10.00 -15.77 -11.93
C THR A 123 -8.86 -15.57 -10.95
N LEU A 124 -7.63 -15.80 -11.43
CA LEU A 124 -6.39 -15.40 -10.76
C LEU A 124 -5.93 -14.06 -11.31
N LEU A 125 -5.73 -13.07 -10.44
CA LEU A 125 -5.04 -11.82 -10.75
C LEU A 125 -3.62 -11.87 -10.20
N VAL A 126 -2.63 -11.62 -11.05
CA VAL A 126 -1.22 -11.47 -10.66
C VAL A 126 -0.77 -10.05 -10.98
N GLN A 127 -0.27 -9.35 -9.99
CA GLN A 127 0.33 -8.03 -10.14
C GLN A 127 1.82 -8.09 -9.81
N ALA A 128 2.65 -7.49 -10.67
CA ALA A 128 4.07 -7.37 -10.45
C ALA A 128 4.54 -5.93 -10.63
N GLY A 129 5.69 -5.62 -10.06
CA GLY A 129 6.36 -4.36 -10.27
C GLY A 129 5.65 -3.14 -9.70
N ILE A 130 4.93 -3.25 -8.58
CA ILE A 130 4.47 -2.10 -7.81
C ILE A 130 5.68 -1.32 -7.26
N HIS A 131 6.71 -2.03 -6.83
CA HIS A 131 8.07 -1.54 -6.70
C HIS A 131 8.86 -2.07 -7.90
N SER A 132 9.24 -1.22 -8.81
CA SER A 132 9.70 -1.66 -10.14
C SER A 132 11.06 -2.36 -10.18
N GLY A 133 11.82 -2.30 -9.09
CA GLY A 133 13.02 -3.13 -8.93
C GLY A 133 12.72 -4.57 -8.50
N GLU A 134 11.49 -4.84 -8.05
CA GLU A 134 10.98 -6.11 -7.61
C GLU A 134 10.20 -6.76 -8.76
N ILE A 135 10.92 -7.17 -9.81
CA ILE A 135 10.32 -7.45 -11.11
C ILE A 135 10.25 -8.95 -11.47
N ASP A 136 10.46 -9.81 -10.49
CA ASP A 136 10.47 -11.27 -10.65
C ASP A 136 9.14 -11.79 -11.25
N GLY A 137 8.01 -11.23 -10.77
CA GLY A 137 6.67 -11.59 -11.25
C GLY A 137 6.43 -11.25 -12.72
N LYS A 138 7.05 -10.20 -13.26
CA LYS A 138 6.98 -9.88 -14.69
C LYS A 138 7.60 -11.00 -15.51
N ASP A 139 8.85 -11.36 -15.23
CA ASP A 139 9.58 -12.31 -16.05
C ASP A 139 9.04 -13.73 -15.86
N ALA A 140 8.60 -14.11 -14.65
CA ALA A 140 7.85 -15.34 -14.42
C ALA A 140 6.55 -15.41 -15.25
N SER A 141 5.81 -14.29 -15.33
CA SER A 141 4.60 -14.20 -16.16
C SER A 141 4.90 -14.35 -17.65
N LEU A 142 6.00 -13.76 -18.14
CA LEU A 142 6.40 -13.92 -19.54
C LEU A 142 6.77 -15.38 -19.86
N MET A 143 7.47 -16.06 -18.96
CA MET A 143 7.78 -17.48 -19.10
C MET A 143 6.50 -18.33 -19.15
N LEU A 144 5.54 -18.07 -18.27
CA LEU A 144 4.27 -18.78 -18.22
C LEU A 144 3.45 -18.58 -19.50
N LEU A 145 3.34 -17.35 -20.01
CA LEU A 145 2.68 -17.06 -21.29
C LEU A 145 3.37 -17.77 -22.47
N ARG A 146 4.70 -17.80 -22.47
CA ARG A 146 5.52 -18.52 -23.44
C ARG A 146 5.22 -20.01 -23.44
N ASP A 147 5.18 -20.66 -22.26
CA ASP A 147 4.93 -22.07 -22.14
C ASP A 147 3.52 -22.45 -22.61
N TYR A 148 2.53 -21.60 -22.31
CA TYR A 148 1.18 -21.77 -22.86
C TYR A 148 1.17 -21.75 -24.39
N VAL A 149 1.87 -20.80 -25.02
CA VAL A 149 1.98 -20.69 -26.49
C VAL A 149 2.73 -21.91 -27.08
N ASN A 150 3.80 -22.35 -26.42
CA ASN A 150 4.56 -23.53 -26.80
C ASN A 150 3.76 -24.85 -26.67
N GLY A 151 2.62 -24.80 -26.02
CA GLY A 151 1.72 -25.94 -25.95
C GLY A 151 1.92 -26.82 -24.73
N ASP A 152 2.43 -26.25 -23.62
CA ASP A 152 2.46 -26.95 -22.37
C ASP A 152 1.09 -27.51 -22.02
N ARG A 153 1.03 -28.84 -21.86
CA ARG A 153 -0.24 -29.54 -21.73
C ARG A 153 -0.92 -29.28 -20.40
N GLU A 154 -0.15 -29.21 -19.34
CA GLU A 154 -0.66 -29.03 -18.00
C GLU A 154 -1.20 -27.61 -17.82
N LEU A 155 -0.42 -26.61 -18.24
CA LEU A 155 -0.84 -25.23 -18.21
C LEU A 155 -2.10 -24.97 -19.04
N ARG A 156 -2.22 -25.63 -20.23
CA ARG A 156 -3.44 -25.55 -21.04
C ARG A 156 -4.66 -26.13 -20.31
N GLN A 157 -4.52 -27.25 -19.61
CA GLN A 157 -5.60 -27.84 -18.82
C GLN A 157 -6.01 -26.91 -17.64
N LEU A 158 -5.07 -26.21 -17.01
CA LEU A 158 -5.37 -25.23 -15.98
C LEU A 158 -6.15 -24.04 -16.56
N ILE A 159 -5.74 -23.50 -17.70
CA ILE A 159 -6.40 -22.34 -18.34
C ILE A 159 -7.78 -22.72 -18.93
N GLU A 160 -8.04 -23.97 -19.24
CA GLU A 160 -9.41 -24.43 -19.53
C GLU A 160 -10.36 -24.23 -18.33
N ARG A 161 -9.85 -24.25 -17.10
CA ARG A 161 -10.62 -24.19 -15.85
C ARG A 161 -10.52 -22.86 -15.11
N VAL A 162 -9.48 -22.07 -15.34
CA VAL A 162 -9.17 -20.83 -14.62
C VAL A 162 -8.86 -19.71 -15.62
N ASN A 163 -9.27 -18.49 -15.34
CA ASN A 163 -8.81 -17.30 -16.05
C ASN A 163 -7.55 -16.76 -15.37
N LEU A 164 -6.56 -16.32 -16.15
CA LEU A 164 -5.38 -15.63 -15.64
C LEU A 164 -5.36 -14.19 -16.13
N LEU A 165 -5.29 -13.26 -15.20
CA LEU A 165 -5.09 -11.83 -15.43
C LEU A 165 -3.72 -11.45 -14.92
N LEU A 166 -2.91 -10.77 -15.74
CA LEU A 166 -1.56 -10.35 -15.39
C LEU A 166 -1.41 -8.84 -15.58
N ILE A 167 -0.89 -8.16 -14.56
CA ILE A 167 -0.36 -6.80 -14.65
C ILE A 167 1.16 -6.92 -14.50
N PRO A 168 1.92 -7.04 -15.61
CA PRO A 168 3.35 -7.37 -15.54
C PRO A 168 4.19 -6.24 -14.92
N ILE A 169 3.81 -4.99 -15.17
CA ILE A 169 4.48 -3.80 -14.67
C ILE A 169 3.42 -2.80 -14.22
N LEU A 170 3.20 -2.68 -12.92
CA LEU A 170 2.27 -1.67 -12.42
C LEU A 170 2.90 -0.28 -12.40
N ASN A 171 4.08 -0.15 -11.81
CA ASN A 171 4.83 1.10 -11.71
C ASN A 171 5.74 1.27 -12.93
N VAL A 172 5.15 1.62 -14.07
CA VAL A 172 5.88 1.74 -15.33
C VAL A 172 6.93 2.86 -15.27
N ASP A 173 6.65 3.96 -14.58
CA ASP A 173 7.60 5.08 -14.48
C ASP A 173 8.83 4.74 -13.66
N GLY A 174 8.66 4.02 -12.55
CA GLY A 174 9.78 3.49 -11.77
C GLY A 174 10.56 2.43 -12.55
N HIS A 175 9.88 1.63 -13.38
CA HIS A 175 10.52 0.61 -14.22
C HIS A 175 11.49 1.23 -15.23
N GLU A 176 11.11 2.34 -15.85
CA GLU A 176 11.95 3.04 -16.83
C GLU A 176 13.04 3.91 -16.19
N ARG A 177 13.12 3.94 -14.86
CA ARG A 177 14.25 4.50 -14.11
C ARG A 177 15.22 3.40 -13.68
N ALA A 178 15.47 2.46 -14.58
CA ALA A 178 16.35 1.31 -14.35
C ALA A 178 17.82 1.71 -14.31
N ASP A 179 18.54 1.22 -13.31
CA ASP A 179 19.98 1.42 -13.14
C ASP A 179 20.56 0.35 -12.23
N LEU A 180 21.88 0.14 -12.32
CA LEU A 180 22.62 -0.80 -11.47
C LEU A 180 22.56 -0.46 -9.97
N TYR A 181 22.29 0.79 -9.63
CA TYR A 181 22.35 1.32 -8.26
C TYR A 181 20.97 1.56 -7.64
N THR A 182 19.89 1.13 -8.26
CA THR A 182 18.52 1.35 -7.77
C THR A 182 18.15 0.47 -6.59
N ARG A 183 18.76 -0.71 -6.46
CA ARG A 183 18.42 -1.73 -5.44
C ARG A 183 19.68 -2.24 -4.73
N MET A 184 20.16 -1.49 -3.73
CA MET A 184 21.37 -1.81 -2.99
C MET A 184 21.32 -3.17 -2.29
N ASN A 185 20.16 -3.55 -1.76
CA ASN A 185 19.97 -4.75 -0.93
C ASN A 185 19.53 -5.98 -1.73
N GLN A 186 19.53 -5.89 -3.08
CA GLN A 186 18.96 -6.92 -3.93
C GLN A 186 20.01 -7.45 -4.92
N ARG A 187 20.03 -8.77 -5.11
CA ARG A 187 20.93 -9.45 -6.05
C ARG A 187 20.28 -9.55 -7.42
N GLY A 188 20.56 -8.56 -8.27
CA GLY A 188 20.03 -8.49 -9.64
C GLY A 188 18.49 -8.27 -9.72
N PRO A 189 18.00 -8.04 -10.93
CA PRO A 189 18.75 -7.83 -12.18
C PRO A 189 19.58 -6.55 -12.17
N ASP A 190 20.60 -6.47 -13.05
CA ASP A 190 21.54 -5.33 -13.11
C ASP A 190 20.85 -4.01 -13.53
N ASN A 191 19.73 -4.09 -14.20
CA ASN A 191 18.89 -2.98 -14.62
C ASN A 191 17.56 -2.95 -13.85
N ALA A 192 17.61 -3.15 -12.55
CA ALA A 192 16.41 -3.05 -11.69
C ALA A 192 15.82 -1.64 -11.71
N GLY A 193 14.48 -1.53 -11.69
CA GLY A 193 13.77 -0.26 -11.66
C GLY A 193 13.80 0.43 -10.29
N TRP A 194 13.25 1.64 -10.24
CA TRP A 194 13.15 2.46 -9.03
C TRP A 194 11.89 2.12 -8.21
N ARG A 195 11.97 2.26 -6.88
CA ARG A 195 10.89 1.87 -5.98
C ARG A 195 9.60 2.69 -6.16
N THR A 196 9.73 4.01 -6.28
CA THR A 196 8.59 4.94 -6.33
C THR A 196 8.16 5.26 -7.77
N ASN A 197 6.95 5.77 -7.93
CA ASN A 197 6.43 6.21 -9.23
C ASN A 197 7.01 7.56 -9.70
N GLY A 198 6.48 8.10 -10.79
CA GLY A 198 6.92 9.35 -11.38
C GLY A 198 6.81 10.59 -10.47
N ASN A 199 5.91 10.55 -9.47
CA ASN A 199 5.73 11.60 -8.46
C ASN A 199 6.48 11.32 -7.16
N ASN A 200 7.36 10.32 -7.14
CA ASN A 200 8.10 9.88 -5.96
C ASN A 200 7.20 9.37 -4.82
N LEU A 201 6.06 8.76 -5.16
CA LEU A 201 5.15 8.11 -4.21
C LEU A 201 5.36 6.60 -4.23
N ASN A 202 5.32 5.97 -3.05
CA ASN A 202 5.28 4.52 -2.91
C ASN A 202 3.86 4.02 -3.13
N ILE A 203 3.61 3.44 -4.29
CA ILE A 203 2.28 2.94 -4.69
C ILE A 203 1.76 1.88 -3.69
N ASN A 204 2.66 1.07 -3.07
CA ASN A 204 2.29 0.11 -2.03
C ASN A 204 2.00 0.74 -0.64
N ARG A 205 1.58 2.00 -0.60
CA ARG A 205 1.01 2.72 0.54
C ARG A 205 -0.29 3.43 0.16
N ASP A 206 -0.81 3.11 -1.02
CA ASP A 206 -1.88 3.88 -1.64
C ASP A 206 -3.22 3.13 -1.77
N TYR A 207 -3.28 1.86 -1.36
CA TYR A 207 -4.48 1.04 -1.51
C TYR A 207 -5.72 1.60 -0.78
N SER A 208 -5.57 2.34 0.31
CA SER A 208 -6.70 2.99 1.01
C SER A 208 -7.09 4.34 0.41
N LYS A 209 -6.12 5.17 0.00
CA LYS A 209 -6.38 6.56 -0.41
C LYS A 209 -6.52 6.75 -1.93
N LEU A 210 -5.96 5.85 -2.76
CA LEU A 210 -6.05 5.83 -4.23
C LEU A 210 -5.64 7.16 -4.90
N ASP A 211 -4.55 7.76 -4.44
CA ASP A 211 -4.04 9.00 -5.03
C ASP A 211 -3.39 8.78 -6.39
N THR A 212 -2.78 7.60 -6.59
CA THR A 212 -2.05 7.27 -7.81
C THR A 212 -2.99 6.73 -8.89
N PRO A 213 -2.81 7.14 -10.15
CA PRO A 213 -3.62 6.62 -11.26
C PRO A 213 -3.41 5.12 -11.47
N GLU A 214 -2.23 4.61 -11.14
CA GLU A 214 -1.87 3.19 -11.22
C GLU A 214 -2.79 2.35 -10.32
N LEU A 215 -2.96 2.74 -9.06
CA LEU A 215 -3.84 1.99 -8.14
C LEU A 215 -5.33 2.14 -8.48
N ARG A 216 -5.75 3.29 -9.00
CA ARG A 216 -7.12 3.42 -9.50
C ARG A 216 -7.41 2.45 -10.64
N ALA A 217 -6.42 2.23 -11.54
CA ALA A 217 -6.55 1.24 -12.60
C ALA A 217 -6.64 -0.20 -12.04
N VAL A 218 -5.86 -0.55 -11.02
CA VAL A 218 -5.96 -1.85 -10.33
C VAL A 218 -7.32 -2.02 -9.68
N MET A 219 -7.85 -0.99 -9.03
CA MET A 219 -9.19 -1.06 -8.41
C MET A 219 -10.29 -1.29 -9.46
N GLU A 220 -10.17 -0.68 -10.64
CA GLU A 220 -11.10 -0.93 -11.74
C GLU A 220 -11.03 -2.38 -12.24
N VAL A 221 -9.83 -2.96 -12.34
CA VAL A 221 -9.65 -4.38 -12.66
C VAL A 221 -10.30 -5.26 -11.59
N ILE A 222 -10.03 -5.02 -10.31
CA ILE A 222 -10.62 -5.80 -9.21
C ILE A 222 -12.15 -5.68 -9.20
N ASN A 223 -12.70 -4.48 -9.37
CA ASN A 223 -14.15 -4.25 -9.42
C ASN A 223 -14.80 -4.94 -10.62
N THR A 224 -14.11 -4.95 -11.77
CA THR A 224 -14.64 -5.49 -13.02
C THR A 224 -14.60 -7.00 -13.07
N TYR A 225 -13.50 -7.62 -12.65
CA TYR A 225 -13.27 -9.05 -12.79
C TYR A 225 -13.50 -9.86 -11.52
N GLN A 226 -13.55 -9.21 -10.35
CA GLN A 226 -13.77 -9.81 -9.03
C GLN A 226 -12.95 -11.10 -8.83
N PRO A 227 -11.62 -11.04 -8.89
CA PRO A 227 -10.76 -12.23 -8.85
C PRO A 227 -10.98 -13.03 -7.57
N GLU A 228 -11.00 -14.36 -7.70
CA GLU A 228 -11.06 -15.29 -6.58
C GLU A 228 -9.70 -15.48 -5.88
N LEU A 229 -8.62 -15.02 -6.52
CA LEU A 229 -7.29 -14.93 -5.89
C LEU A 229 -6.52 -13.77 -6.52
N TYR A 230 -5.88 -12.98 -5.68
CA TYR A 230 -5.00 -11.88 -6.08
C TYR A 230 -3.61 -12.11 -5.47
N LEU A 231 -2.58 -12.18 -6.31
CA LEU A 231 -1.18 -12.28 -5.92
C LEU A 231 -0.48 -10.96 -6.20
N ASP A 232 0.05 -10.33 -5.16
CA ASP A 232 0.86 -9.11 -5.24
C ASP A 232 2.33 -9.49 -5.03
N ILE A 233 3.12 -9.44 -6.13
CA ILE A 233 4.48 -10.00 -6.18
C ILE A 233 5.52 -8.94 -5.85
N HIS A 234 6.30 -9.20 -4.81
CA HIS A 234 7.33 -8.35 -4.23
C HIS A 234 8.68 -9.06 -4.08
N VAL A 235 9.65 -8.31 -3.58
CA VAL A 235 10.96 -8.79 -3.15
C VAL A 235 11.32 -8.17 -1.81
N THR A 236 11.77 -8.97 -0.86
CA THR A 236 12.10 -8.55 0.50
C THR A 236 13.26 -7.56 0.56
N ASP A 237 13.33 -6.84 1.68
CA ASP A 237 14.54 -6.20 2.22
C ASP A 237 14.85 -6.84 3.58
N GLY A 238 16.11 -6.84 4.04
CA GLY A 238 16.45 -7.12 5.43
C GLY A 238 17.32 -8.34 5.68
N GLU A 239 16.95 -9.20 6.60
CA GLU A 239 17.74 -10.30 7.12
C GLU A 239 17.98 -11.40 6.08
N ASP A 240 19.10 -12.13 6.21
CA ASP A 240 19.35 -13.31 5.39
C ASP A 240 18.79 -14.58 6.04
N TYR A 241 18.16 -15.42 5.23
CA TYR A 241 17.58 -16.69 5.65
C TYR A 241 17.55 -17.69 4.47
N GLN A 242 17.17 -18.94 4.75
CA GLN A 242 17.17 -19.99 3.73
C GLN A 242 15.96 -19.94 2.81
N TYR A 243 14.82 -19.38 3.25
CA TYR A 243 13.63 -19.31 2.44
C TYR A 243 13.87 -18.57 1.12
N ASP A 244 13.40 -19.11 0.01
CA ASP A 244 13.51 -18.49 -1.31
C ASP A 244 12.37 -17.51 -1.57
N ILE A 245 11.18 -17.88 -1.08
CA ILE A 245 9.96 -17.14 -1.25
C ILE A 245 9.15 -17.20 0.04
N THR A 246 8.76 -16.03 0.52
CA THR A 246 7.90 -15.90 1.68
C THR A 246 6.59 -15.26 1.27
N PHE A 247 5.51 -15.57 1.96
CA PHE A 247 4.21 -15.02 1.61
C PHE A 247 3.29 -14.97 2.82
N GLY A 248 2.26 -14.10 2.73
CA GLY A 248 1.31 -13.98 3.81
C GLY A 248 0.05 -13.21 3.47
N TYR A 249 -0.87 -13.29 4.40
CA TYR A 249 -2.21 -12.71 4.40
C TYR A 249 -2.65 -12.48 5.84
N ASN A 250 -3.72 -11.72 6.07
CA ASN A 250 -4.24 -11.55 7.44
C ASN A 250 -4.78 -12.89 7.97
N GLY A 251 -4.25 -13.34 9.12
CA GLY A 251 -4.65 -14.58 9.77
C GLY A 251 -6.09 -14.51 10.29
N ALA A 252 -6.73 -15.66 10.46
CA ALA A 252 -8.16 -15.77 10.78
C ALA A 252 -8.59 -15.02 12.06
N PHE A 253 -7.68 -14.82 13.02
CA PHE A 253 -7.98 -14.07 14.25
C PHE A 253 -8.16 -12.57 14.03
N ALA A 254 -7.43 -12.00 13.05
CA ALA A 254 -7.42 -10.58 12.73
C ALA A 254 -8.17 -10.25 11.44
N SER A 255 -8.55 -11.27 10.67
CA SER A 255 -9.16 -11.10 9.35
C SER A 255 -10.60 -10.61 9.44
N ASP A 256 -10.91 -9.65 8.60
CA ASP A 256 -12.27 -9.23 8.30
C ASP A 256 -13.02 -10.25 7.42
N SER A 257 -12.29 -11.21 6.84
CA SER A 257 -12.75 -12.27 5.94
C SER A 257 -12.33 -13.66 6.44
N PRO A 258 -12.82 -14.13 7.61
CA PRO A 258 -12.32 -15.34 8.25
C PRO A 258 -12.53 -16.63 7.46
N ALA A 259 -13.59 -16.74 6.63
CA ALA A 259 -13.78 -17.92 5.79
C ALA A 259 -12.74 -17.98 4.65
N ILE A 260 -12.40 -16.81 4.08
CA ILE A 260 -11.30 -16.67 3.11
C ILE A 260 -9.97 -17.00 3.79
N ALA A 261 -9.69 -16.41 4.95
CA ALA A 261 -8.45 -16.65 5.70
C ALA A 261 -8.26 -18.13 6.04
N GLN A 262 -9.35 -18.84 6.36
CA GLN A 262 -9.32 -20.29 6.58
C GLN A 262 -8.94 -21.04 5.32
N TRP A 263 -9.50 -20.71 4.15
CA TRP A 263 -9.14 -21.34 2.89
C TRP A 263 -7.68 -21.04 2.50
N LEU A 264 -7.23 -19.79 2.66
CA LEU A 264 -5.84 -19.41 2.41
C LEU A 264 -4.88 -20.26 3.24
N LYS A 265 -5.20 -20.51 4.53
CA LYS A 265 -4.37 -21.28 5.45
C LYS A 265 -4.41 -22.78 5.17
N SER A 266 -5.60 -23.37 5.01
CA SER A 266 -5.78 -24.83 4.99
C SER A 266 -5.77 -25.45 3.61
N SER A 267 -5.79 -24.65 2.55
CA SER A 267 -5.84 -25.15 1.18
C SER A 267 -4.75 -24.53 0.31
N LEU A 268 -4.74 -23.20 0.17
CA LEU A 268 -3.79 -22.54 -0.72
C LEU A 268 -2.35 -22.71 -0.20
N GLN A 269 -2.09 -22.42 1.07
CA GLN A 269 -0.75 -22.49 1.65
C GLN A 269 -0.14 -23.89 1.50
N ASP A 270 -0.87 -24.96 1.84
CA ASP A 270 -0.36 -26.31 1.75
C ASP A 270 0.03 -26.70 0.31
N ARG A 271 -0.74 -26.22 -0.68
CA ARG A 271 -0.44 -26.46 -2.11
C ARG A 271 0.78 -25.67 -2.57
N LEU A 272 0.90 -24.42 -2.16
CA LEU A 272 2.06 -23.58 -2.48
C LEU A 272 3.33 -24.17 -1.87
N ASP A 273 3.31 -24.53 -0.61
CA ASP A 273 4.44 -25.13 0.10
C ASP A 273 4.88 -26.46 -0.56
N THR A 274 3.90 -27.30 -0.94
CA THR A 274 4.16 -28.56 -1.63
C THR A 274 4.78 -28.36 -3.01
N ALA A 275 4.22 -27.46 -3.82
CA ALA A 275 4.70 -27.22 -5.19
C ALA A 275 6.10 -26.58 -5.19
N LEU A 276 6.32 -25.58 -4.35
CA LEU A 276 7.63 -24.93 -4.22
C LEU A 276 8.70 -25.90 -3.74
N THR A 277 8.39 -26.71 -2.72
CA THR A 277 9.33 -27.72 -2.20
C THR A 277 9.67 -28.76 -3.26
N ALA A 278 8.68 -29.26 -4.01
CA ALA A 278 8.90 -30.21 -5.09
C ALA A 278 9.77 -29.63 -6.22
N ALA A 279 9.67 -28.34 -6.47
CA ALA A 279 10.46 -27.62 -7.46
C ALA A 279 11.87 -27.22 -6.97
N GLY A 280 12.21 -27.52 -5.71
CA GLY A 280 13.51 -27.24 -5.10
C GLY A 280 13.62 -25.85 -4.47
N HIS A 281 12.49 -25.18 -4.18
CA HIS A 281 12.43 -23.93 -3.44
C HIS A 281 12.06 -24.16 -1.97
N ILE A 282 12.43 -23.22 -1.12
CA ILE A 282 12.10 -23.24 0.31
C ILE A 282 11.05 -22.16 0.57
N PRO A 283 9.76 -22.51 0.71
CA PRO A 283 8.71 -21.57 1.08
C PRO A 283 8.78 -21.21 2.58
N GLY A 284 8.31 -20.02 2.94
CA GLY A 284 8.20 -19.58 4.32
C GLY A 284 7.12 -18.52 4.54
N PRO A 285 6.82 -18.20 5.82
CA PRO A 285 5.90 -17.12 6.15
C PRO A 285 6.54 -15.75 5.87
N LEU A 286 5.73 -14.69 5.83
CA LEU A 286 6.27 -13.32 5.87
C LEU A 286 7.07 -13.12 7.16
N ILE A 287 8.25 -12.53 7.04
CA ILE A 287 9.22 -12.41 8.12
C ILE A 287 9.52 -10.94 8.37
N PHE A 288 9.33 -10.52 9.62
CA PHE A 288 9.77 -9.23 10.13
C PHE A 288 10.58 -9.48 11.39
N GLY A 289 11.89 -9.21 11.37
CA GLY A 289 12.74 -9.31 12.55
C GLY A 289 12.33 -8.29 13.61
N VAL A 290 12.17 -8.73 14.86
CA VAL A 290 11.87 -7.82 15.97
C VAL A 290 13.06 -6.90 16.26
N ASN A 291 14.26 -7.40 16.01
CA ASN A 291 15.51 -6.67 16.21
C ASN A 291 16.47 -6.94 15.05
N SER A 292 16.71 -5.94 14.21
CA SER A 292 17.65 -6.02 13.08
C SER A 292 19.11 -6.29 13.48
N GLN A 293 19.47 -6.09 14.76
CA GLN A 293 20.79 -6.34 15.30
C GLN A 293 20.91 -7.71 16.00
N ASN A 294 19.81 -8.42 16.18
CA ASN A 294 19.79 -9.73 16.81
C ASN A 294 18.57 -10.53 16.36
N PHE A 295 18.71 -11.28 15.32
CA PHE A 295 17.65 -12.10 14.75
C PHE A 295 17.10 -13.13 15.74
N ALA A 296 17.94 -13.63 16.68
CA ALA A 296 17.52 -14.56 17.71
C ALA A 296 16.52 -13.96 18.72
N ASP A 297 16.31 -12.64 18.73
CA ASP A 297 15.28 -12.00 19.56
C ASP A 297 13.86 -12.28 19.04
N GLY A 298 13.72 -12.84 17.85
CA GLY A 298 12.47 -13.34 17.32
C GLY A 298 11.98 -12.63 16.07
N ILE A 299 10.84 -13.13 15.60
CA ILE A 299 10.13 -12.62 14.42
C ILE A 299 8.72 -12.17 14.79
N SER A 300 8.18 -11.23 14.01
CA SER A 300 6.82 -10.75 14.17
C SER A 300 5.96 -11.16 12.99
N HIS A 301 4.76 -11.66 13.28
CA HIS A 301 3.70 -11.82 12.29
C HIS A 301 2.88 -10.53 12.23
N TRP A 302 2.92 -9.89 11.10
CA TRP A 302 2.29 -8.60 10.88
C TRP A 302 0.85 -8.73 10.37
N THR A 303 -0.06 -7.94 10.93
CA THR A 303 -1.42 -7.76 10.41
C THR A 303 -1.48 -6.54 9.51
N ALA A 304 -1.71 -6.76 8.22
CA ALA A 304 -1.73 -5.70 7.23
C ALA A 304 -2.94 -4.78 7.40
N SER A 305 -2.69 -3.48 7.38
CA SER A 305 -3.72 -2.45 7.33
C SER A 305 -4.16 -2.16 5.88
N PRO A 306 -5.31 -1.46 5.65
CA PRO A 306 -5.86 -1.27 4.30
C PRO A 306 -5.01 -0.43 3.33
N ARG A 307 -3.90 0.17 3.77
CA ARG A 307 -2.96 0.82 2.84
C ARG A 307 -2.13 -0.16 2.01
N PHE A 308 -2.16 -1.46 2.34
CA PHE A 308 -1.46 -2.55 1.68
C PHE A 308 -2.45 -3.45 0.93
N SER A 309 -1.96 -4.16 -0.10
CA SER A 309 -2.80 -5.02 -0.95
C SER A 309 -3.58 -6.08 -0.19
N ASN A 310 -2.90 -6.84 0.68
CA ASN A 310 -3.51 -7.92 1.45
C ASN A 310 -4.45 -7.40 2.55
N GLY A 311 -4.16 -6.26 3.18
CA GLY A 311 -5.06 -5.63 4.14
C GLY A 311 -6.32 -5.06 3.48
N LEU A 312 -6.20 -4.41 2.30
CA LEU A 312 -7.35 -3.99 1.52
C LEU A 312 -8.16 -5.19 1.01
N GLY A 313 -7.48 -6.21 0.48
CA GLY A 313 -8.12 -7.42 -0.03
C GLY A 313 -8.97 -8.12 1.02
N ASP A 314 -8.48 -8.18 2.26
CA ASP A 314 -9.22 -8.72 3.41
C ASP A 314 -10.54 -7.96 3.66
N LEU A 315 -10.51 -6.62 3.71
CA LEU A 315 -11.69 -5.77 3.87
C LEU A 315 -12.64 -5.80 2.66
N ARG A 316 -12.14 -6.16 1.48
CA ARG A 316 -12.92 -6.28 0.24
C ARG A 316 -13.50 -7.67 0.03
N HIS A 317 -13.15 -8.62 0.90
CA HIS A 317 -13.47 -10.03 0.72
C HIS A 317 -12.94 -10.57 -0.63
N THR A 318 -11.71 -10.15 -0.96
CA THR A 318 -10.93 -10.61 -2.12
C THR A 318 -9.72 -11.36 -1.59
N PRO A 319 -9.62 -12.68 -1.77
CA PRO A 319 -8.46 -13.45 -1.32
C PRO A 319 -7.17 -12.87 -1.90
N THR A 320 -6.32 -12.33 -1.04
CA THR A 320 -5.11 -11.62 -1.47
C THR A 320 -3.90 -12.12 -0.70
N VAL A 321 -2.84 -12.44 -1.43
CA VAL A 321 -1.57 -12.90 -0.88
C VAL A 321 -0.48 -11.91 -1.27
N LEU A 322 0.22 -11.40 -0.27
CA LEU A 322 1.48 -10.68 -0.45
C LEU A 322 2.60 -11.71 -0.59
N VAL A 323 3.32 -11.66 -1.71
CA VAL A 323 4.40 -12.60 -2.04
C VAL A 323 5.72 -11.84 -2.04
N GLU A 324 6.68 -12.33 -1.26
CA GLU A 324 7.98 -11.68 -1.05
C GLU A 324 9.10 -12.66 -1.41
N ASN A 325 9.67 -12.49 -2.61
CA ASN A 325 10.88 -13.21 -2.99
C ASN A 325 12.08 -12.72 -2.18
N HIS A 326 13.00 -13.60 -1.82
CA HIS A 326 14.16 -13.21 -1.01
C HIS A 326 15.18 -12.43 -1.83
N SER A 327 15.39 -11.16 -1.51
CA SER A 327 16.25 -10.22 -2.26
C SER A 327 17.68 -10.70 -2.49
N LEU A 328 18.25 -11.47 -1.53
CA LEU A 328 19.61 -11.95 -1.59
C LEU A 328 19.78 -13.22 -2.45
N LYS A 329 18.69 -13.89 -2.85
CA LYS A 329 18.77 -15.01 -3.80
C LYS A 329 19.04 -14.51 -5.23
N PRO A 330 19.70 -15.31 -6.10
CA PRO A 330 19.90 -14.95 -7.50
C PRO A 330 18.57 -14.63 -8.21
N TYR A 331 18.59 -13.64 -9.09
CA TYR A 331 17.38 -13.22 -9.85
C TYR A 331 16.72 -14.41 -10.57
N ARG A 332 17.50 -15.28 -11.22
CA ARG A 332 17.04 -16.52 -11.85
C ARG A 332 16.24 -17.39 -10.88
N GLN A 333 16.76 -17.63 -9.68
CA GLN A 333 16.10 -18.46 -8.66
C GLN A 333 14.75 -17.86 -8.23
N ARG A 334 14.71 -16.53 -8.03
CA ARG A 334 13.48 -15.81 -7.65
C ARG A 334 12.40 -15.87 -8.75
N VAL A 335 12.79 -15.65 -10.01
CA VAL A 335 11.86 -15.75 -11.16
C VAL A 335 11.27 -17.14 -11.26
N LEU A 336 12.09 -18.18 -11.11
CA LEU A 336 11.64 -19.57 -11.16
C LEU A 336 10.71 -19.94 -10.01
N GLY A 337 11.02 -19.51 -8.78
CA GLY A 337 10.13 -19.69 -7.63
C GLY A 337 8.79 -18.98 -7.82
N THR A 338 8.82 -17.78 -8.39
CA THR A 338 7.59 -17.03 -8.70
C THR A 338 6.75 -17.71 -9.78
N TYR A 339 7.37 -18.31 -10.81
CA TYR A 339 6.66 -19.10 -11.81
C TYR A 339 5.89 -20.25 -11.15
N VAL A 340 6.59 -21.05 -10.33
CA VAL A 340 5.98 -22.18 -9.60
C VAL A 340 4.86 -21.70 -8.68
N PHE A 341 5.03 -20.55 -8.02
CA PHE A 341 4.01 -19.97 -7.16
C PHE A 341 2.73 -19.61 -7.93
N ILE A 342 2.85 -18.94 -9.08
CA ILE A 342 1.71 -18.56 -9.93
C ILE A 342 0.99 -19.82 -10.45
N GLU A 343 1.73 -20.81 -10.95
CA GLU A 343 1.17 -22.07 -11.44
C GLU A 343 0.42 -22.82 -10.33
N ALA A 344 0.98 -22.90 -9.13
CA ALA A 344 0.32 -23.53 -7.98
C ALA A 344 -0.96 -22.77 -7.57
N GLY A 345 -0.97 -21.43 -7.68
CA GLY A 345 -2.17 -20.62 -7.51
C GLY A 345 -3.27 -20.95 -8.54
N LEU A 346 -2.91 -21.12 -9.81
CA LEU A 346 -3.84 -21.57 -10.87
C LEU A 346 -4.40 -22.96 -10.54
N ARG A 347 -3.57 -23.88 -10.11
CA ARG A 347 -3.95 -25.25 -9.73
C ARG A 347 -4.90 -25.25 -8.54
N ALA A 348 -4.62 -24.42 -7.51
CA ALA A 348 -5.51 -24.27 -6.35
C ALA A 348 -6.90 -23.78 -6.77
N LEU A 349 -6.98 -22.77 -7.63
CA LEU A 349 -8.27 -22.29 -8.14
C LEU A 349 -8.97 -23.30 -9.06
N ALA A 350 -8.23 -24.06 -9.87
CA ALA A 350 -8.82 -25.09 -10.72
C ALA A 350 -9.47 -26.21 -9.89
N GLU A 351 -8.94 -26.49 -8.71
CA GLU A 351 -9.46 -27.53 -7.81
C GLU A 351 -10.53 -27.01 -6.86
N ASP A 352 -10.34 -25.82 -6.28
CA ASP A 352 -11.13 -25.29 -5.18
C ASP A 352 -12.03 -24.08 -5.55
N GLY A 353 -12.17 -23.73 -6.83
CA GLY A 353 -12.90 -22.55 -7.28
C GLY A 353 -14.29 -22.38 -6.66
N GLU A 354 -15.05 -23.48 -6.52
CA GLU A 354 -16.36 -23.47 -5.85
C GLU A 354 -16.24 -23.22 -4.33
N THR A 355 -15.23 -23.77 -3.70
CA THR A 355 -15.00 -23.63 -2.24
C THR A 355 -14.67 -22.21 -1.89
N ILE A 356 -13.74 -21.58 -2.63
CA ILE A 356 -13.37 -20.20 -2.37
C ILE A 356 -14.51 -19.22 -2.68
N ARG A 357 -15.33 -19.46 -3.70
CA ARG A 357 -16.53 -18.64 -3.96
C ARG A 357 -17.55 -18.69 -2.82
N LYS A 358 -17.73 -19.86 -2.21
CA LYS A 358 -18.58 -19.99 -1.01
C LYS A 358 -18.00 -19.19 0.17
N ALA A 359 -16.69 -19.26 0.40
CA ALA A 359 -16.02 -18.47 1.44
C ALA A 359 -16.20 -16.95 1.21
N ILE A 360 -15.94 -16.48 -0.02
CA ILE A 360 -16.15 -15.07 -0.41
C ILE A 360 -17.61 -14.65 -0.17
N THR A 361 -18.57 -15.47 -0.57
CA THR A 361 -19.99 -15.18 -0.38
C THR A 361 -20.36 -15.10 1.09
N SER A 362 -19.85 -16.04 1.91
CA SER A 362 -20.04 -16.06 3.36
C SER A 362 -19.53 -14.77 4.01
N ASP A 363 -18.30 -14.37 3.69
CA ASP A 363 -17.67 -13.20 4.30
C ASP A 363 -18.34 -11.89 3.84
N ARG A 364 -18.75 -11.77 2.57
CA ARG A 364 -19.54 -10.64 2.05
C ARG A 364 -20.88 -10.44 2.73
N GLN A 365 -21.45 -11.48 3.32
CA GLN A 365 -22.74 -11.43 4.04
C GLN A 365 -22.58 -11.09 5.53
N ARG A 366 -21.38 -11.11 6.09
CA ARG A 366 -21.15 -10.82 7.51
C ARG A 366 -21.42 -9.35 7.84
N ARG A 367 -22.13 -9.15 8.96
CA ARG A 367 -22.48 -7.82 9.50
C ARG A 367 -22.17 -7.78 11.01
N PRO A 368 -20.89 -7.69 11.39
CA PRO A 368 -20.52 -7.63 12.81
C PRO A 368 -20.94 -6.31 13.45
N GLU A 369 -21.21 -6.34 14.75
CA GLU A 369 -21.51 -5.12 15.52
C GLU A 369 -20.29 -4.23 15.75
N ASN A 370 -19.10 -4.83 15.84
CA ASN A 370 -17.85 -4.14 16.05
C ASN A 370 -16.84 -4.51 14.95
N GLN A 371 -15.92 -3.60 14.69
CA GLN A 371 -14.79 -3.80 13.78
C GLN A 371 -13.50 -3.30 14.42
N VAL A 372 -12.43 -4.07 14.29
CA VAL A 372 -11.09 -3.64 14.67
C VAL A 372 -10.48 -2.90 13.49
N LEU A 373 -10.12 -1.63 13.69
CA LEU A 373 -9.51 -0.77 12.67
C LEU A 373 -7.99 -0.75 12.75
N ALA A 374 -7.44 -1.11 13.90
CA ALA A 374 -6.02 -1.24 14.10
C ALA A 374 -5.72 -2.36 15.09
N TRP A 375 -4.77 -3.17 14.71
CA TRP A 375 -4.13 -4.14 15.57
C TRP A 375 -2.79 -3.59 16.04
N GLY A 376 -2.34 -3.97 17.21
CA GLY A 376 -1.06 -3.58 17.78
C GLY A 376 -0.46 -4.71 18.58
N SER A 377 0.83 -4.64 18.78
CA SER A 377 1.55 -5.49 19.72
C SER A 377 1.40 -4.97 21.14
N ASN A 378 1.54 -5.86 22.10
CA ASN A 378 1.60 -5.49 23.51
C ASN A 378 2.93 -4.72 23.74
N GLU A 379 2.87 -3.41 24.00
CA GLU A 379 4.06 -2.55 24.22
C GLU A 379 4.85 -2.89 25.49
N LYS A 380 4.40 -3.87 26.29
CA LYS A 380 5.12 -4.28 27.48
C LYS A 380 6.29 -5.21 27.10
N PRO A 381 7.46 -5.06 27.74
CA PRO A 381 8.61 -5.94 27.50
C PRO A 381 8.37 -7.42 27.87
N ASP A 382 7.26 -7.75 28.49
CA ASP A 382 6.72 -9.11 28.57
C ASP A 382 5.89 -9.41 27.31
N LEU A 383 6.49 -9.18 26.13
CA LEU A 383 5.93 -9.64 24.86
C LEU A 383 5.51 -11.09 25.05
N THR A 384 4.22 -11.35 24.96
CA THR A 384 3.73 -12.71 25.01
C THR A 384 4.27 -13.39 23.78
N VAL A 385 5.27 -14.23 23.96
CA VAL A 385 5.73 -15.14 22.91
C VAL A 385 4.51 -15.96 22.52
N TYR A 386 3.94 -15.68 21.35
CA TYR A 386 2.74 -16.37 20.88
C TYR A 386 3.03 -17.85 20.64
N ALA A 387 4.22 -18.13 20.11
CA ALA A 387 4.71 -19.47 19.84
C ALA A 387 6.24 -19.44 19.71
N GLU A 388 6.86 -20.62 19.76
CA GLU A 388 8.18 -20.82 19.22
C GLU A 388 8.03 -21.60 17.92
N GLU A 389 8.52 -21.07 16.80
CA GLU A 389 8.42 -21.71 15.51
C GLU A 389 9.82 -22.09 14.97
N PRO A 390 9.94 -23.27 14.32
CA PRO A 390 11.15 -23.63 13.62
C PRO A 390 11.46 -22.58 12.52
N PHE A 391 12.70 -22.17 12.43
CA PHE A 391 13.11 -21.15 11.48
C PHE A 391 14.39 -21.56 10.74
N LYS A 392 14.35 -21.42 9.42
CA LYS A 392 15.47 -21.72 8.52
C LYS A 392 16.29 -20.44 8.27
N GLY A 393 17.21 -20.16 9.17
CA GLY A 393 18.05 -18.97 9.10
C GLY A 393 19.43 -19.22 8.49
N ILE A 394 20.27 -18.21 8.55
CA ILE A 394 21.69 -18.22 8.18
C ILE A 394 22.52 -17.97 9.44
N ALA A 395 23.67 -18.63 9.54
CA ALA A 395 24.61 -18.35 10.59
C ALA A 395 25.19 -16.92 10.48
N TYR A 396 25.33 -16.26 11.61
CA TYR A 396 25.91 -14.92 11.66
C TYR A 396 26.81 -14.76 12.87
N ARG A 397 27.68 -13.74 12.81
CA ARG A 397 28.42 -13.24 13.95
C ARG A 397 28.17 -11.75 14.11
N LYS A 398 28.44 -11.22 15.29
CA LYS A 398 28.40 -9.79 15.56
C LYS A 398 29.81 -9.22 15.62
N GLU A 399 30.02 -8.12 14.94
CA GLU A 399 31.29 -7.42 14.92
C GLU A 399 31.10 -5.94 15.19
N LYS A 400 31.96 -5.36 16.01
CA LYS A 400 31.99 -3.91 16.18
C LYS A 400 32.52 -3.27 14.90
N ASN A 401 31.68 -2.45 14.30
CA ASN A 401 32.00 -1.80 13.03
C ASN A 401 32.47 -0.35 13.26
N PRO A 402 33.65 0.04 12.75
CA PRO A 402 34.17 1.40 12.95
C PRO A 402 33.33 2.47 12.21
N ILE A 403 32.59 2.12 11.15
CA ILE A 403 31.75 3.06 10.39
C ILE A 403 30.52 3.44 11.22
N THR A 404 29.84 2.44 11.82
CA THR A 404 28.60 2.67 12.58
C THR A 404 28.87 2.96 14.06
N GLY A 405 30.04 2.60 14.58
CA GLY A 405 30.38 2.69 15.99
C GLY A 405 29.65 1.67 16.88
N SER A 406 28.84 0.79 16.30
CA SER A 406 28.03 -0.22 16.99
C SER A 406 28.34 -1.64 16.49
N GLU A 407 27.77 -2.64 17.17
CA GLU A 407 27.78 -4.01 16.65
C GLU A 407 26.92 -4.11 15.39
N GLN A 408 27.42 -4.87 14.42
CA GLN A 408 26.71 -5.18 13.17
C GLN A 408 26.64 -6.69 12.98
N VAL A 409 25.56 -7.16 12.41
CA VAL A 409 25.40 -8.54 11.95
C VAL A 409 26.22 -8.76 10.69
N VAL A 410 26.99 -9.83 10.67
CA VAL A 410 27.74 -10.31 9.50
C VAL A 410 27.27 -11.71 9.18
N TRP A 411 26.53 -11.85 8.09
CA TRP A 411 26.02 -13.12 7.60
C TRP A 411 27.17 -13.98 7.06
N LEU A 412 27.21 -15.27 7.43
CA LEU A 412 28.32 -16.17 7.10
C LEU A 412 28.08 -17.00 5.82
N GLY A 413 26.85 -16.98 5.27
CA GLY A 413 26.50 -17.81 4.11
C GLY A 413 26.43 -19.31 4.44
N GLU A 414 26.17 -19.66 5.68
CA GLU A 414 26.04 -21.05 6.16
C GLU A 414 24.62 -21.25 6.68
N ALA A 415 23.94 -22.32 6.23
CA ALA A 415 22.63 -22.65 6.71
C ALA A 415 22.65 -22.94 8.22
N LYS A 416 21.70 -22.38 8.96
CA LYS A 416 21.50 -22.61 10.38
C LYS A 416 20.03 -22.69 10.70
N ASP A 417 19.57 -23.88 11.07
CA ASP A 417 18.22 -24.06 11.55
C ASP A 417 18.10 -23.67 13.03
N TYR A 418 17.10 -22.87 13.34
CA TYR A 418 16.70 -22.55 14.71
C TYR A 418 15.51 -23.43 15.06
N PRO A 419 15.58 -24.26 16.12
CA PRO A 419 14.49 -25.18 16.46
C PRO A 419 13.22 -24.45 16.92
N GLY A 420 13.37 -23.27 17.48
CA GLY A 420 12.30 -22.35 17.84
C GLY A 420 12.82 -20.94 17.94
N LEU A 421 12.22 -20.03 17.19
CA LEU A 421 12.37 -18.59 17.40
C LEU A 421 11.11 -18.06 18.08
N PRO A 422 11.24 -17.08 18.99
CA PRO A 422 10.09 -16.37 19.52
C PRO A 422 9.29 -15.74 18.39
N VAL A 423 7.98 -15.97 18.36
CA VAL A 423 7.05 -15.36 17.41
C VAL A 423 6.14 -14.41 18.16
N PHE A 424 6.09 -13.18 17.69
CA PHE A 424 5.23 -12.13 18.20
C PHE A 424 4.12 -11.84 17.21
N VAL A 425 2.93 -11.56 17.73
CA VAL A 425 1.74 -11.31 16.91
C VAL A 425 1.10 -10.00 17.34
N ASP A 426 0.59 -9.24 16.38
CA ASP A 426 -0.28 -8.09 16.64
C ASP A 426 -1.66 -8.62 17.07
N ASP A 427 -1.85 -8.95 18.35
CA ASP A 427 -3.07 -9.54 18.92
C ASP A 427 -3.88 -8.57 19.79
N VAL A 428 -3.40 -7.34 19.96
CA VAL A 428 -4.08 -6.30 20.72
C VAL A 428 -4.99 -5.49 19.80
N LYS A 429 -6.26 -5.39 20.16
CA LYS A 429 -7.21 -4.52 19.49
C LYS A 429 -6.91 -3.06 19.84
N ALA A 430 -5.99 -2.43 19.13
CA ALA A 430 -5.57 -1.06 19.41
C ALA A 430 -6.68 -0.04 19.14
N VAL A 431 -7.49 -0.27 18.10
CA VAL A 431 -8.68 0.53 17.80
C VAL A 431 -9.82 -0.40 17.42
N GLU A 432 -10.82 -0.52 18.29
CA GLU A 432 -12.08 -1.22 18.00
C GLU A 432 -13.24 -0.22 18.03
N VAL A 433 -14.12 -0.30 17.05
CA VAL A 433 -15.24 0.63 16.89
C VAL A 433 -16.55 -0.14 16.74
N ARG A 434 -17.64 0.45 17.24
CA ARG A 434 -18.98 0.01 16.89
C ARG A 434 -19.27 0.37 15.44
N VAL A 435 -19.79 -0.55 14.66
CA VAL A 435 -20.14 -0.34 13.25
C VAL A 435 -21.44 0.49 13.17
N PRO A 436 -21.42 1.69 12.57
CA PRO A 436 -22.66 2.43 12.33
C PRO A 436 -23.47 1.75 11.23
N ARG A 437 -24.79 1.96 11.22
CA ARG A 437 -25.67 1.47 10.14
C ARG A 437 -25.41 2.18 8.81
N ALA A 438 -25.01 3.46 8.89
CA ALA A 438 -24.68 4.26 7.73
C ALA A 438 -23.79 5.45 8.12
N PHE A 439 -23.03 5.91 7.14
CA PHE A 439 -22.35 7.21 7.16
C PHE A 439 -23.09 8.18 6.26
N TYR A 440 -23.04 9.46 6.62
CA TYR A 440 -23.60 10.58 5.86
C TYR A 440 -22.44 11.51 5.52
N LEU A 441 -22.10 11.56 4.23
CA LEU A 441 -21.00 12.37 3.70
C LEU A 441 -21.58 13.62 3.02
N PRO A 442 -21.11 14.84 3.33
CA PRO A 442 -21.53 16.03 2.60
C PRO A 442 -21.21 15.93 1.10
N LYS A 443 -22.15 16.34 0.25
CA LYS A 443 -22.02 16.28 -1.23
C LYS A 443 -20.88 17.12 -1.79
N ASN A 444 -20.42 18.13 -1.04
CA ASN A 444 -19.27 18.95 -1.40
C ASN A 444 -17.92 18.28 -1.17
N GLU A 445 -17.85 17.19 -0.41
CA GLU A 445 -16.64 16.36 -0.23
C GLU A 445 -16.39 15.46 -1.47
N LYS A 446 -16.26 16.10 -2.62
CA LYS A 446 -16.21 15.43 -3.94
C LYS A 446 -15.06 14.44 -4.08
N LEU A 447 -13.89 14.79 -3.53
CA LEU A 447 -12.71 13.92 -3.62
C LEU A 447 -12.93 12.62 -2.84
N VAL A 448 -13.44 12.71 -1.61
CA VAL A 448 -13.76 11.53 -0.80
C VAL A 448 -14.83 10.67 -1.48
N LEU A 449 -15.88 11.32 -2.01
CA LEU A 449 -16.94 10.63 -2.75
C LEU A 449 -16.40 9.91 -3.98
N GLU A 450 -15.48 10.51 -4.72
CA GLU A 450 -14.79 9.88 -5.86
C GLU A 450 -14.02 8.64 -5.42
N ARG A 451 -13.23 8.74 -4.32
CA ARG A 451 -12.45 7.61 -3.81
C ARG A 451 -13.34 6.44 -3.36
N LEU A 452 -14.43 6.73 -2.64
CA LEU A 452 -15.40 5.69 -2.26
C LEU A 452 -15.97 4.95 -3.47
N LYS A 453 -16.36 5.68 -4.51
CA LYS A 453 -16.87 5.10 -5.77
C LYS A 453 -15.80 4.29 -6.50
N THR A 454 -14.55 4.76 -6.52
CA THR A 454 -13.43 4.03 -7.12
C THR A 454 -13.16 2.72 -6.38
N HIS A 455 -13.34 2.71 -5.06
CA HIS A 455 -13.32 1.47 -4.28
C HIS A 455 -14.50 0.52 -4.60
N GLY A 456 -15.54 0.99 -5.28
CA GLY A 456 -16.77 0.23 -5.54
C GLY A 456 -17.77 0.27 -4.38
N ILE A 457 -17.60 1.17 -3.41
CA ILE A 457 -18.53 1.36 -2.30
C ILE A 457 -19.81 2.01 -2.84
N GLU A 458 -20.97 1.41 -2.53
CA GLU A 458 -22.26 1.92 -2.94
C GLU A 458 -22.63 3.17 -2.16
N VAL A 459 -23.10 4.18 -2.89
CA VAL A 459 -23.51 5.48 -2.36
C VAL A 459 -24.91 5.77 -2.86
N SER A 460 -25.79 6.22 -1.97
CA SER A 460 -27.19 6.50 -2.28
C SER A 460 -27.65 7.86 -1.77
N GLU A 461 -28.77 8.34 -2.26
CA GLU A 461 -29.47 9.48 -1.68
C GLU A 461 -30.14 9.06 -0.35
N PRO A 462 -30.00 9.86 0.72
CA PRO A 462 -30.58 9.54 2.01
C PRO A 462 -32.12 9.63 1.98
N LYS A 463 -32.79 8.81 2.78
CA LYS A 463 -34.23 8.84 2.91
C LYS A 463 -34.66 9.77 4.04
N GLY A 464 -35.70 10.60 3.79
CA GLY A 464 -36.26 11.56 4.75
C GLY A 464 -35.74 12.99 4.53
N GLN A 465 -36.24 13.92 5.33
CA GLN A 465 -35.85 15.34 5.24
C GLN A 465 -34.76 15.70 6.26
N THR A 466 -34.87 15.16 7.46
CA THR A 466 -33.88 15.36 8.55
C THR A 466 -33.53 14.04 9.21
N ALA A 467 -32.40 13.98 9.87
CA ALA A 467 -32.03 12.86 10.73
C ALA A 467 -31.24 13.34 11.95
N LYS A 468 -31.41 12.59 13.06
CA LYS A 468 -30.56 12.72 14.24
C LYS A 468 -29.38 11.77 14.07
N LEU A 469 -28.17 12.31 14.02
CA LEU A 469 -26.93 11.63 13.70
C LEU A 469 -25.85 11.93 14.74
N THR A 470 -24.89 11.04 14.85
CA THR A 470 -23.69 11.24 15.68
C THR A 470 -22.63 11.98 14.86
N ARG A 471 -22.06 13.03 15.43
CA ARG A 471 -20.96 13.81 14.89
C ARG A 471 -19.75 13.70 15.82
N PHE A 472 -18.56 13.61 15.25
CA PHE A 472 -17.31 13.73 16.01
C PHE A 472 -16.78 15.17 16.02
N SER A 473 -16.35 15.61 17.20
CA SER A 473 -15.50 16.78 17.40
C SER A 473 -14.09 16.30 17.65
N VAL A 474 -13.11 17.02 17.08
CA VAL A 474 -11.69 16.65 17.18
C VAL A 474 -11.01 17.49 18.26
N ASP A 475 -10.45 16.81 19.26
CA ASP A 475 -9.63 17.43 20.31
C ASP A 475 -8.16 16.97 20.14
N ASN A 476 -7.24 17.71 20.75
CA ASN A 476 -5.82 17.34 20.85
C ASN A 476 -5.22 16.84 19.52
N HIS A 477 -5.64 17.46 18.41
CA HIS A 477 -5.14 17.07 17.09
C HIS A 477 -3.65 17.38 16.94
N LYS A 478 -2.96 16.47 16.23
CA LYS A 478 -1.56 16.60 15.91
C LYS A 478 -1.32 16.25 14.45
N PHE A 479 -0.65 17.13 13.73
CA PHE A 479 -0.11 16.85 12.41
C PHE A 479 1.25 16.19 12.53
N ALA A 480 1.57 15.33 11.57
CA ALA A 480 2.92 14.81 11.42
C ALA A 480 3.90 15.94 11.07
N ASP A 481 5.12 15.85 11.60
CA ASP A 481 6.16 16.87 11.39
C ASP A 481 6.73 16.87 9.96
N SER A 482 6.53 15.78 9.22
CA SER A 482 6.97 15.60 7.84
C SER A 482 5.90 14.90 7.01
N PRO A 483 5.86 15.10 5.68
CA PRO A 483 4.93 14.39 4.82
C PRO A 483 5.28 12.90 4.74
N PHE A 484 4.24 12.07 4.68
CA PHE A 484 4.32 10.66 4.37
C PHE A 484 3.41 10.38 3.17
N GLU A 485 3.98 9.85 2.10
CA GLU A 485 3.27 9.55 0.84
C GLU A 485 2.42 10.74 0.33
N GLY A 486 3.02 11.92 0.34
CA GLY A 486 2.40 13.15 -0.13
C GLY A 486 1.44 13.85 0.85
N HIS A 487 1.20 13.29 2.04
CA HIS A 487 0.27 13.81 3.03
C HIS A 487 0.93 14.17 4.35
N PHE A 488 0.52 15.27 4.95
CA PHE A 488 0.71 15.51 6.39
C PHE A 488 -0.40 14.79 7.12
N ARG A 489 -0.09 13.65 7.70
CA ARG A 489 -1.06 12.85 8.45
C ARG A 489 -1.51 13.58 9.71
N VAL A 490 -2.76 13.35 10.10
CA VAL A 490 -3.34 13.94 11.29
C VAL A 490 -3.87 12.86 12.22
N SER A 491 -3.67 13.03 13.51
CA SER A 491 -4.29 12.26 14.58
C SER A 491 -5.05 13.19 15.53
N GLY A 492 -5.93 12.66 16.34
CA GLY A 492 -6.68 13.43 17.32
C GLY A 492 -7.50 12.54 18.24
N GLU A 493 -8.05 13.14 19.27
CA GLU A 493 -9.06 12.54 20.14
C GLU A 493 -10.44 12.96 19.68
N PHE A 494 -11.44 12.09 19.83
CA PHE A 494 -12.77 12.33 19.30
C PHE A 494 -13.80 12.33 20.43
N LYS A 495 -14.66 13.37 20.40
CA LYS A 495 -15.85 13.45 21.25
C LYS A 495 -17.10 13.36 20.40
N GLU A 496 -18.05 12.58 20.84
CA GLU A 496 -19.33 12.40 20.17
C GLU A 496 -20.35 13.42 20.65
N ASP A 497 -21.08 14.03 19.71
CA ASP A 497 -22.30 14.78 19.98
C ASP A 497 -23.44 14.32 19.05
N GLN A 498 -24.68 14.61 19.43
CA GLN A 498 -25.85 14.31 18.62
C GLN A 498 -26.29 15.60 17.92
N VAL A 499 -26.47 15.52 16.60
CA VAL A 499 -26.94 16.63 15.78
C VAL A 499 -28.14 16.24 14.95
N GLU A 500 -29.08 17.13 14.79
CA GLU A 500 -30.15 17.00 13.82
C GLU A 500 -29.82 17.84 12.59
N VAL A 501 -29.76 17.18 11.43
CA VAL A 501 -29.35 17.83 10.19
C VAL A 501 -30.35 17.59 9.07
N PRO A 502 -30.54 18.56 8.16
CA PRO A 502 -31.23 18.32 6.89
C PRO A 502 -30.39 17.40 6.01
N LEU A 503 -31.02 16.42 5.37
CA LEU A 503 -30.32 15.39 4.60
C LEU A 503 -30.07 15.78 3.13
N ALA A 504 -30.63 16.87 2.66
CA ALA A 504 -30.55 17.30 1.26
C ALA A 504 -29.11 17.46 0.73
N ASP A 505 -28.20 17.88 1.61
CA ASP A 505 -26.79 18.16 1.26
C ASP A 505 -25.84 16.96 1.52
N TYR A 506 -26.40 15.79 1.86
CA TYR A 506 -25.62 14.59 2.16
C TYR A 506 -25.92 13.48 1.15
N VAL A 507 -24.97 12.56 1.05
CA VAL A 507 -25.17 11.22 0.51
C VAL A 507 -25.09 10.21 1.65
N GLU A 508 -25.75 9.05 1.49
CA GLU A 508 -25.76 7.96 2.46
C GLU A 508 -24.87 6.81 1.96
N ILE A 509 -24.01 6.32 2.84
CA ILE A 509 -23.17 5.14 2.64
C ILE A 509 -23.61 4.11 3.69
N SER A 510 -24.48 3.18 3.29
CA SER A 510 -24.92 2.08 4.16
C SER A 510 -23.77 1.12 4.44
N THR A 511 -23.64 0.64 5.66
CA THR A 511 -22.71 -0.45 6.00
C THR A 511 -23.30 -1.83 5.71
N ASP A 512 -24.61 -1.90 5.41
CA ASP A 512 -25.27 -3.11 4.94
C ASP A 512 -25.07 -3.29 3.43
N GLN A 513 -23.81 -3.42 3.05
CA GLN A 513 -23.36 -3.72 1.69
C GLN A 513 -22.09 -4.60 1.76
N PRO A 514 -21.69 -5.28 0.69
CA PRO A 514 -20.48 -6.12 0.69
C PRO A 514 -19.21 -5.39 1.14
N LEU A 515 -19.04 -4.11 0.74
CA LEU A 515 -17.90 -3.28 1.11
C LEU A 515 -18.16 -2.39 2.34
N GLY A 516 -19.16 -2.71 3.16
CA GLY A 516 -19.51 -1.94 4.36
C GLY A 516 -18.36 -1.84 5.36
N ARG A 517 -17.57 -2.90 5.52
CA ARG A 517 -16.40 -2.90 6.41
C ARG A 517 -15.27 -2.02 5.90
N LEU A 518 -15.06 -2.00 4.60
CA LEU A 518 -14.12 -1.07 3.98
C LEU A 518 -14.59 0.38 4.15
N ALA A 519 -15.89 0.64 4.00
CA ALA A 519 -16.45 1.97 4.25
C ALA A 519 -16.19 2.43 5.69
N VAL A 520 -16.32 1.53 6.69
CA VAL A 520 -15.98 1.84 8.09
C VAL A 520 -14.48 2.18 8.23
N ALA A 521 -13.60 1.37 7.68
CA ALA A 521 -12.14 1.60 7.78
C ALA A 521 -11.70 2.93 7.14
N LEU A 522 -12.38 3.37 6.06
CA LEU A 522 -12.05 4.60 5.35
C LEU A 522 -12.70 5.86 5.96
N LEU A 523 -13.90 5.73 6.56
CA LEU A 523 -14.70 6.87 7.03
C LEU A 523 -14.70 7.07 8.54
N ASP A 524 -14.39 6.05 9.35
CA ASP A 524 -14.24 6.26 10.79
C ASP A 524 -12.90 6.96 11.07
N PRO A 525 -12.91 8.17 11.66
CA PRO A 525 -11.69 8.97 11.78
C PRO A 525 -10.66 8.38 12.74
N ARG A 526 -11.07 7.39 13.56
CA ARG A 526 -10.18 6.68 14.50
C ARG A 526 -9.27 5.67 13.80
N GLY A 527 -9.65 5.21 12.60
CA GLY A 527 -8.86 4.26 11.81
C GLY A 527 -7.55 4.86 11.29
N PRO A 528 -6.41 4.16 11.42
CA PRO A 528 -5.10 4.69 11.03
C PRO A 528 -4.96 4.93 9.52
N ASP A 529 -5.78 4.30 8.69
CA ASP A 529 -5.81 4.49 7.24
C ASP A 529 -7.08 5.17 6.74
N SER A 530 -7.84 5.79 7.64
CA SER A 530 -9.02 6.58 7.29
C SER A 530 -8.65 7.83 6.47
N PHE A 531 -9.59 8.31 5.67
CA PHE A 531 -9.44 9.59 4.96
C PHE A 531 -9.17 10.76 5.90
N PHE A 532 -9.69 10.71 7.15
CA PHE A 532 -9.34 11.69 8.16
C PHE A 532 -7.84 11.68 8.46
N GLN A 533 -7.28 10.53 8.82
CA GLN A 533 -5.87 10.46 9.18
C GLN A 533 -4.92 10.67 7.98
N TRP A 534 -5.39 10.44 6.75
CA TRP A 534 -4.69 10.84 5.54
C TRP A 534 -4.81 12.34 5.22
N GLY A 535 -5.56 13.11 6.02
CA GLY A 535 -5.65 14.56 5.87
C GLY A 535 -6.62 15.06 4.79
N PHE A 536 -7.57 14.23 4.34
CA PHE A 536 -8.56 14.64 3.34
C PHE A 536 -9.54 15.69 3.86
N PHE A 537 -9.59 15.90 5.19
CA PHE A 537 -10.48 16.84 5.86
C PHE A 537 -9.72 17.94 6.62
N ASN A 538 -8.48 18.25 6.24
CA ASN A 538 -7.63 19.20 6.96
C ASN A 538 -8.20 20.64 7.01
N GLN A 539 -9.16 20.97 6.14
CA GLN A 539 -9.88 22.25 6.18
C GLN A 539 -10.62 22.49 7.50
N ILE A 540 -11.00 21.45 8.25
CA ILE A 540 -11.69 21.61 9.54
C ILE A 540 -10.81 22.22 10.64
N PHE A 541 -9.50 22.23 10.44
CA PHE A 541 -8.53 22.82 11.37
C PHE A 541 -8.24 24.29 11.08
N GLN A 542 -8.90 24.87 10.07
CA GLN A 542 -8.71 26.27 9.69
C GLN A 542 -9.86 27.11 10.22
N ARG A 543 -9.51 28.28 10.76
CA ARG A 543 -10.45 29.36 11.01
C ARG A 543 -10.08 30.52 10.11
N THR A 544 -10.97 30.90 9.23
CA THR A 544 -10.72 31.96 8.24
C THR A 544 -11.30 33.30 8.66
N GLU A 545 -12.37 33.30 9.47
CA GLU A 545 -12.94 34.49 10.07
C GLU A 545 -12.18 34.93 11.33
N TYR A 546 -12.17 36.21 11.55
CA TYR A 546 -11.52 36.87 12.69
C TYR A 546 -12.42 37.92 13.32
N TYR A 547 -12.03 38.42 14.47
CA TYR A 547 -12.72 39.50 15.18
C TYR A 547 -11.78 40.65 15.42
N GLU A 548 -12.37 41.86 15.49
CA GLU A 548 -11.66 43.03 15.97
C GLU A 548 -12.11 43.36 17.39
N PRO A 549 -11.20 43.83 18.27
CA PRO A 549 -11.52 44.16 19.66
C PRO A 549 -12.68 45.14 19.81
N TYR A 550 -12.77 46.13 18.93
CA TYR A 550 -13.84 47.14 18.98
C TYR A 550 -15.23 46.57 18.77
N ALA A 551 -15.34 45.40 18.13
CA ALA A 551 -16.60 44.70 17.92
C ALA A 551 -16.84 43.62 18.99
N LEU A 552 -15.81 42.83 19.34
CA LEU A 552 -15.96 41.72 20.25
C LEU A 552 -16.09 42.14 21.72
N VAL A 553 -15.37 43.22 22.17
CA VAL A 553 -15.42 43.63 23.57
C VAL A 553 -16.83 44.09 23.97
N PRO A 554 -17.53 44.99 23.24
CA PRO A 554 -18.93 45.35 23.57
C PRO A 554 -19.90 44.16 23.46
N LEU A 555 -19.63 43.20 22.59
CA LEU A 555 -20.43 41.99 22.51
C LEU A 555 -20.22 41.12 23.77
N ALA A 556 -18.97 40.94 24.21
CA ALA A 556 -18.62 40.16 25.40
C ALA A 556 -19.24 40.76 26.67
N GLU A 557 -19.24 42.08 26.80
CA GLU A 557 -19.91 42.80 27.91
C GLU A 557 -21.39 42.47 27.95
N ARG A 558 -22.09 42.55 26.81
CA ARG A 558 -23.52 42.18 26.71
C ARG A 558 -23.75 40.70 27.01
N MET A 559 -22.85 39.79 26.55
CA MET A 559 -22.94 38.37 26.85
C MET A 559 -22.84 38.13 28.37
N LEU A 560 -21.96 38.82 29.08
CA LEU A 560 -21.82 38.73 30.54
C LEU A 560 -23.05 39.28 31.29
N GLU A 561 -23.63 40.37 30.80
CA GLU A 561 -24.88 40.95 31.36
C GLU A 561 -26.07 40.02 31.20
N GLN A 562 -26.19 39.37 30.05
CA GLN A 562 -27.34 38.53 29.70
C GLN A 562 -27.22 37.09 30.21
N ASN A 563 -26.00 36.61 30.54
CA ASN A 563 -25.75 35.25 30.95
C ASN A 563 -24.94 35.14 32.24
N PRO A 564 -25.59 35.08 33.42
CA PRO A 564 -24.90 34.96 34.70
C PRO A 564 -24.03 33.70 34.85
N ALA A 565 -24.38 32.58 34.13
CA ALA A 565 -23.59 31.36 34.14
C ALA A 565 -22.25 31.56 33.39
N LEU A 566 -22.29 32.22 32.24
CA LEU A 566 -21.10 32.62 31.47
C LEU A 566 -20.19 33.54 32.27
N LYS A 567 -20.78 34.50 33.00
CA LYS A 567 -20.04 35.40 33.87
C LYS A 567 -19.26 34.64 34.95
N LYS A 568 -19.94 33.71 35.63
CA LYS A 568 -19.32 32.86 36.65
C LYS A 568 -18.20 31.99 36.06
N GLU A 569 -18.41 31.42 34.89
CA GLU A 569 -17.38 30.62 34.17
C GLU A 569 -16.17 31.48 33.82
N PHE A 570 -16.36 32.69 33.31
CA PHE A 570 -15.29 33.61 33.00
C PHE A 570 -14.50 34.04 34.26
N GLU A 571 -15.18 34.35 35.36
CA GLU A 571 -14.59 34.67 36.66
C GLU A 571 -13.76 33.52 37.23
N GLN A 572 -14.23 32.28 37.07
CA GLN A 572 -13.46 31.07 37.43
C GLN A 572 -12.21 30.96 36.56
N ARG A 573 -12.34 31.20 35.28
CA ARG A 573 -11.22 31.06 34.32
C ARG A 573 -10.14 32.12 34.59
N LEU A 574 -10.50 33.30 35.11
CA LEU A 574 -9.55 34.34 35.52
C LEU A 574 -8.68 33.96 36.73
N GLN A 575 -9.00 32.87 37.46
CA GLN A 575 -8.13 32.32 38.51
C GLN A 575 -6.89 31.62 37.92
N ASP A 576 -6.94 31.21 36.67
CA ASP A 576 -5.78 30.74 35.92
C ASP A 576 -4.96 31.95 35.48
N LYS A 577 -3.75 32.11 36.02
CA LYS A 577 -2.87 33.22 35.75
C LYS A 577 -2.50 33.37 34.29
N ALA A 578 -2.25 32.24 33.60
CA ALA A 578 -1.89 32.24 32.17
C ALA A 578 -3.04 32.79 31.31
N PHE A 579 -4.29 32.41 31.63
CA PHE A 579 -5.48 32.94 30.96
C PHE A 579 -5.73 34.39 31.32
N ALA A 580 -5.58 34.78 32.61
CA ALA A 580 -5.87 36.10 33.08
C ALA A 580 -4.94 37.17 32.47
N GLU A 581 -3.68 36.84 32.21
CA GLU A 581 -2.66 37.70 31.65
C GLU A 581 -2.62 37.68 30.10
N ASP A 582 -3.39 36.79 29.42
CA ASP A 582 -3.46 36.72 27.97
C ASP A 582 -4.76 37.35 27.41
N PRO A 583 -4.68 38.61 26.88
CA PRO A 583 -5.85 39.28 26.31
C PRO A 583 -6.48 38.50 25.14
N ARG A 584 -5.68 37.78 24.38
CA ARG A 584 -6.17 36.99 23.22
C ARG A 584 -6.95 35.76 23.69
N ALA A 585 -6.43 35.04 24.67
CA ALA A 585 -7.15 33.91 25.27
C ALA A 585 -8.49 34.37 25.88
N ARG A 586 -8.52 35.50 26.57
CA ARG A 586 -9.75 36.08 27.12
C ARG A 586 -10.76 36.49 26.04
N MET A 587 -10.32 37.07 24.94
CA MET A 587 -11.20 37.41 23.81
C MET A 587 -11.70 36.17 23.09
N ASN A 588 -10.82 35.20 22.86
CA ASN A 588 -11.22 33.91 22.28
C ASN A 588 -12.30 33.20 23.09
N PHE A 589 -12.24 33.29 24.42
CA PHE A 589 -13.28 32.72 25.31
C PHE A 589 -14.69 33.20 24.94
N PHE A 590 -14.84 34.51 24.64
CA PHE A 590 -16.14 35.07 24.22
C PHE A 590 -16.44 34.79 22.76
N TYR A 591 -15.45 34.88 21.87
CA TYR A 591 -15.64 34.61 20.45
C TYR A 591 -16.15 33.19 20.23
N GLU A 592 -15.54 32.20 20.88
CA GLU A 592 -15.92 30.78 20.79
C GLU A 592 -17.35 30.49 21.31
N ARG A 593 -17.91 31.37 22.13
CA ARG A 593 -19.27 31.29 22.70
C ARG A 593 -20.26 32.22 22.02
N SER A 594 -19.78 32.97 21.05
CA SER A 594 -20.61 33.92 20.30
C SER A 594 -21.28 33.24 19.09
N PRO A 595 -22.38 33.84 18.57
CA PRO A 595 -22.99 33.33 17.33
C PRO A 595 -22.14 33.55 16.08
N TYR A 596 -21.03 34.30 16.20
CA TYR A 596 -20.09 34.55 15.10
C TYR A 596 -18.99 33.50 14.97
N TYR A 597 -18.93 32.56 15.93
CA TYR A 597 -17.96 31.48 15.89
C TYR A 597 -18.29 30.46 14.81
N ASP A 598 -17.27 30.03 14.06
CA ASP A 598 -17.44 28.98 13.06
C ASP A 598 -17.80 27.63 13.72
N GLN A 599 -19.05 27.23 13.53
CA GLN A 599 -19.58 25.98 14.10
C GLN A 599 -19.02 24.72 13.42
N ALA A 600 -18.35 24.85 12.27
CA ALA A 600 -17.71 23.74 11.55
C ALA A 600 -16.27 23.50 12.01
N TYR A 601 -15.65 24.44 12.74
CA TYR A 601 -14.29 24.31 13.23
C TYR A 601 -14.13 23.11 14.16
N LEU A 602 -13.14 22.26 13.88
CA LEU A 602 -12.88 21.00 14.60
C LEU A 602 -14.04 20.00 14.57
N LYS A 603 -14.97 20.13 13.64
CA LYS A 603 -16.07 19.18 13.47
C LYS A 603 -15.80 18.28 12.28
N TYR A 604 -15.74 16.97 12.53
CA TYR A 604 -15.61 15.99 11.46
C TYR A 604 -16.88 16.00 10.61
N PRO A 605 -16.77 16.19 9.27
CA PRO A 605 -17.96 16.45 8.46
C PRO A 605 -18.77 15.18 8.16
N VAL A 606 -18.18 13.99 8.31
CA VAL A 606 -18.88 12.72 8.12
C VAL A 606 -19.67 12.37 9.37
N LEU A 607 -20.99 12.21 9.22
CA LEU A 607 -21.88 11.88 10.32
C LEU A 607 -22.22 10.39 10.32
N MET A 608 -22.61 9.84 11.46
CA MET A 608 -22.86 8.43 11.65
C MET A 608 -24.26 8.16 12.22
N LYS A 609 -24.89 7.09 11.72
CA LYS A 609 -26.15 6.57 12.26
C LYS A 609 -25.91 5.20 12.88
N TYR A 610 -26.06 5.09 14.19
CA TYR A 610 -25.98 3.82 14.91
C TYR A 610 -27.30 3.11 15.07
#